data_a83d17a288d31759b9af9284d0dd7bcb
#
_entry.id   a83d17a288d31759b9af9284d0dd7bcb
#
_cell.length_a   1.000
_cell.length_b   1.000
_cell.length_c   1.000
_cell.angle_alpha   90.00
_cell.angle_beta   90.00
_cell.angle_gamma   90.00
#
_symmetry.space_group_name_H-M   'P 1'
#
loop_
_entity.id
_entity.type
_entity.pdbx_description
1 polymer ?
#
loop_
_entity_poly.entity_id
_entity_poly.type
_entity_poly.pdbx_seq_one_letter_code
_entity_poly.pdbx_strand_id
1 'polypeptide(L)'
;YGVAAIALLAATACSDNAEKAADGQEASASATDTDQAAGGATAEDQVQLGTLLKEAVSALDETQAAISAIDAGNNKGAIDALARATGKLEIILTREPNLALAPVANSVIEHDVLATPGDVKALSDRIEDLTDEGRLQEARRLMEGLASEMVIRTSNLPLGTYPDAIKRAAALLDEQKPQEAKLVLLNALSTIVVTETIIPLPIVRAEASVEAARVVAAKENRTQEDNQAIAAELQ
;
A
#
# COMPACT_ATOMS: atom_id res chain seq x y z
N TYR A 1 6.27 -17.72 -11.96
CA TYR A 1 6.60 -16.32 -12.29
C TYR A 1 5.49 -15.78 -13.19
N GLY A 2 4.43 -15.24 -12.64
CA GLY A 2 3.33 -14.67 -13.41
C GLY A 2 2.97 -13.33 -12.83
N VAL A 3 3.31 -12.25 -13.53
CA VAL A 3 2.85 -10.90 -13.23
C VAL A 3 1.45 -10.79 -13.81
N ALA A 4 0.44 -10.79 -12.96
CA ALA A 4 -0.93 -10.49 -13.37
C ALA A 4 -1.08 -8.97 -13.51
N ALA A 5 -1.16 -8.50 -14.76
CA ALA A 5 -1.53 -7.13 -15.06
C ALA A 5 -3.05 -6.98 -14.90
N ILE A 6 -3.49 -6.21 -13.93
CA ILE A 6 -4.89 -5.80 -13.81
C ILE A 6 -5.08 -4.60 -14.74
N ALA A 7 -5.74 -4.82 -15.88
CA ALA A 7 -6.17 -3.75 -16.77
C ALA A 7 -7.50 -3.18 -16.24
N LEU A 8 -7.50 -1.95 -15.74
CA LEU A 8 -8.73 -1.19 -15.49
C LEU A 8 -9.17 -0.51 -16.78
N LEU A 9 -10.34 -0.87 -17.28
CA LEU A 9 -11.01 -0.17 -18.38
C LEU A 9 -11.60 1.15 -17.84
N ALA A 10 -11.11 2.27 -18.38
CA ALA A 10 -11.71 3.58 -18.20
C ALA A 10 -12.82 3.79 -19.23
N ALA A 11 -14.02 4.05 -18.78
CA ALA A 11 -15.10 4.57 -19.60
C ALA A 11 -15.11 6.10 -19.51
N THR A 12 -14.83 6.77 -20.62
CA THR A 12 -14.97 8.21 -20.82
C THR A 12 -16.42 8.55 -21.07
N ALA A 13 -16.99 9.46 -20.27
CA ALA A 13 -18.19 10.21 -20.64
C ALA A 13 -17.91 11.71 -20.49
N CYS A 14 -17.84 12.39 -21.63
CA CYS A 14 -17.89 13.85 -21.72
C CYS A 14 -19.32 14.33 -21.48
N SER A 15 -19.48 15.41 -20.71
CA SER A 15 -20.62 16.32 -20.90
C SER A 15 -20.22 17.74 -20.48
N ASP A 16 -20.21 18.61 -21.49
CA ASP A 16 -20.21 20.05 -21.35
C ASP A 16 -21.55 20.52 -20.72
N ASN A 17 -21.52 21.46 -19.81
CA ASN A 17 -22.31 22.66 -19.98
C ASN A 17 -21.92 23.82 -19.05
N ALA A 18 -21.99 25.02 -19.63
CA ALA A 18 -21.51 26.29 -19.11
C ALA A 18 -22.54 27.03 -18.25
N GLU A 19 -22.00 27.87 -17.38
CA GLU A 19 -22.44 29.23 -17.03
C GLU A 19 -23.77 29.49 -16.33
N LYS A 20 -23.75 30.02 -15.12
CA LYS A 20 -24.14 31.38 -14.81
C LYS A 20 -23.99 31.75 -13.33
N ALA A 21 -23.46 32.97 -13.13
CA ALA A 21 -23.19 33.63 -11.87
C ALA A 21 -24.45 34.03 -11.08
N ALA A 22 -24.37 34.14 -9.76
CA ALA A 22 -24.58 35.36 -8.94
C ALA A 22 -24.78 35.00 -7.45
N ASP A 23 -23.85 35.55 -6.64
CA ASP A 23 -24.03 36.39 -5.41
C ASP A 23 -24.95 35.91 -4.28
N GLY A 24 -24.40 35.91 -3.06
CA GLY A 24 -25.16 35.82 -1.80
C GLY A 24 -24.36 35.26 -0.62
N GLN A 25 -23.92 36.17 0.19
CA GLN A 25 -23.03 36.12 1.37
C GLN A 25 -23.68 35.47 2.60
N GLU A 26 -22.79 34.95 3.47
CA GLU A 26 -22.84 34.77 4.93
C GLU A 26 -23.30 33.43 5.56
N ALA A 27 -22.39 32.97 6.30
CA ALA A 27 -22.29 32.58 7.73
C ALA A 27 -21.91 31.11 8.00
N SER A 28 -20.65 30.97 8.36
CA SER A 28 -20.06 30.20 9.47
C SER A 28 -20.88 29.02 10.08
N ALA A 29 -20.34 27.80 9.93
CA ALA A 29 -20.24 26.83 11.01
C ALA A 29 -19.17 25.78 10.65
N SER A 30 -18.11 25.70 11.47
CA SER A 30 -17.11 24.65 11.44
C SER A 30 -17.73 23.28 11.66
N ALA A 31 -17.64 22.42 10.67
CA ALA A 31 -17.70 20.98 10.84
C ALA A 31 -16.46 20.43 10.15
N THR A 32 -15.59 19.81 10.92
CA THR A 32 -14.43 19.05 10.46
C THR A 32 -14.93 17.89 9.61
N ASP A 33 -14.94 18.11 8.33
CA ASP A 33 -15.26 17.09 7.32
C ASP A 33 -13.97 16.29 7.09
N THR A 34 -13.90 15.12 7.70
CA THR A 34 -12.96 14.06 7.34
C THR A 34 -13.60 13.20 6.25
N ASP A 35 -13.95 13.82 5.15
CA ASP A 35 -14.30 13.11 3.92
C ASP A 35 -13.08 13.14 3.00
N GLN A 36 -12.12 12.25 3.28
CA GLN A 36 -11.03 11.97 2.35
C GLN A 36 -11.55 10.95 1.34
N ALA A 37 -12.37 11.45 0.41
CA ALA A 37 -12.77 10.73 -0.77
C ALA A 37 -11.55 10.06 -1.40
N ALA A 38 -11.66 8.77 -1.70
CA ALA A 38 -10.76 8.01 -2.54
C ALA A 38 -10.72 8.66 -3.95
N GLY A 39 -9.96 9.72 -4.09
CA GLY A 39 -9.62 10.32 -5.38
C GLY A 39 -8.80 9.29 -6.14
N GLY A 40 -9.35 8.75 -7.22
CA GLY A 40 -8.63 7.85 -8.11
C GLY A 40 -7.35 8.52 -8.58
N ALA A 41 -6.17 7.91 -8.34
CA ALA A 41 -4.89 8.39 -8.79
C ALA A 41 -4.92 8.61 -10.31
N THR A 42 -4.47 9.77 -10.76
CA THR A 42 -4.40 10.08 -12.18
C THR A 42 -3.34 9.21 -12.88
N ALA A 43 -3.38 9.13 -14.21
CA ALA A 43 -2.35 8.40 -14.96
C ALA A 43 -0.95 9.00 -14.72
N GLU A 44 -0.86 10.32 -14.47
CA GLU A 44 0.39 11.01 -14.14
C GLU A 44 0.89 10.59 -12.75
N ASP A 45 0.00 10.50 -11.74
CA ASP A 45 0.33 10.04 -10.40
C ASP A 45 0.87 8.60 -10.43
N GLN A 46 0.27 7.73 -11.26
CA GLN A 46 0.70 6.33 -11.40
C GLN A 46 2.08 6.23 -12.04
N VAL A 47 2.38 7.04 -13.05
CA VAL A 47 3.70 7.10 -13.70
C VAL A 47 4.74 7.63 -12.73
N GLN A 48 4.41 8.64 -11.95
CA GLN A 48 5.30 9.23 -10.95
C GLN A 48 5.63 8.24 -9.84
N LEU A 49 4.60 7.58 -9.28
CA LEU A 49 4.78 6.52 -8.27
C LEU A 49 5.63 5.35 -8.81
N GLY A 50 5.39 4.93 -10.05
CA GLY A 50 6.18 3.88 -10.70
C GLY A 50 7.64 4.25 -10.88
N THR A 51 7.94 5.53 -11.10
CA THR A 51 9.32 6.04 -11.22
C THR A 51 10.00 6.09 -9.86
N LEU A 52 9.31 6.61 -8.82
CA LEU A 52 9.81 6.62 -7.44
C LEU A 52 10.15 5.22 -6.94
N LEU A 53 9.26 4.27 -7.20
CA LEU A 53 9.49 2.85 -6.86
C LEU A 53 10.78 2.32 -7.51
N LYS A 54 10.99 2.58 -8.80
CA LYS A 54 12.20 2.14 -9.51
C LYS A 54 13.48 2.72 -8.95
N GLU A 55 13.49 4.02 -8.62
CA GLU A 55 14.65 4.67 -8.05
C GLU A 55 14.95 4.16 -6.62
N ALA A 56 13.92 3.93 -5.81
CA ALA A 56 14.07 3.39 -4.46
C ALA A 56 14.59 1.94 -4.46
N VAL A 57 14.04 1.08 -5.34
CA VAL A 57 14.52 -0.29 -5.54
C VAL A 57 15.97 -0.28 -6.02
N SER A 58 16.30 0.57 -7.00
CA SER A 58 17.67 0.69 -7.51
C SER A 58 18.65 1.15 -6.41
N ALA A 59 18.25 2.07 -5.53
CA ALA A 59 19.09 2.49 -4.40
C ALA A 59 19.35 1.33 -3.42
N LEU A 60 18.34 0.49 -3.18
CA LEU A 60 18.46 -0.70 -2.35
C LEU A 60 19.40 -1.74 -2.97
N ASP A 61 19.24 -2.03 -4.27
CA ASP A 61 20.11 -2.97 -5.02
C ASP A 61 21.57 -2.50 -5.03
N GLU A 62 21.81 -1.20 -5.23
CA GLU A 62 23.15 -0.64 -5.17
C GLU A 62 23.78 -0.72 -3.76
N THR A 63 22.96 -0.60 -2.71
CA THR A 63 23.42 -0.80 -1.34
C THR A 63 23.83 -2.25 -1.10
N GLN A 64 23.08 -3.21 -1.61
CA GLN A 64 23.43 -4.63 -1.53
C GLN A 64 24.67 -4.96 -2.36
N ALA A 65 24.81 -4.35 -3.54
CA ALA A 65 26.00 -4.46 -4.38
C ALA A 65 27.25 -3.90 -3.67
N ALA A 66 27.10 -2.80 -2.94
CA ALA A 66 28.21 -2.24 -2.13
C ALA A 66 28.64 -3.21 -1.02
N ILE A 67 27.70 -3.83 -0.30
CA ILE A 67 28.02 -4.84 0.72
C ILE A 67 28.76 -6.03 0.09
N SER A 68 28.27 -6.52 -1.05
CA SER A 68 28.90 -7.63 -1.78
C SER A 68 30.32 -7.28 -2.24
N ALA A 69 30.53 -6.04 -2.69
CA ALA A 69 31.84 -5.54 -3.10
C ALA A 69 32.82 -5.44 -1.90
N ILE A 70 32.33 -5.00 -0.72
CA ILE A 70 33.13 -5.00 0.52
C ILE A 70 33.56 -6.43 0.88
N ASP A 71 32.66 -7.40 0.80
CA ASP A 71 32.96 -8.80 1.10
C ASP A 71 33.99 -9.40 0.13
N ALA A 72 34.00 -8.93 -1.12
CA ALA A 72 35.01 -9.30 -2.12
C ALA A 72 36.33 -8.53 -1.99
N GLY A 73 36.46 -7.62 -1.02
CA GLY A 73 37.66 -6.77 -0.86
C GLY A 73 37.75 -5.65 -1.92
N ASN A 74 36.69 -5.40 -2.67
CA ASN A 74 36.63 -4.39 -3.73
C ASN A 74 36.06 -3.07 -3.20
N ASN A 75 36.85 -2.35 -2.38
CA ASN A 75 36.43 -1.09 -1.78
C ASN A 75 36.03 -0.04 -2.85
N LYS A 76 36.73 0.02 -3.99
CA LYS A 76 36.39 0.94 -5.07
C LYS A 76 35.01 0.64 -5.65
N GLY A 77 34.74 -0.62 -5.95
CA GLY A 77 33.42 -1.04 -6.44
C GLY A 77 32.30 -0.73 -5.44
N ALA A 78 32.59 -0.85 -4.14
CA ALA A 78 31.65 -0.47 -3.09
C ALA A 78 31.35 1.04 -3.10
N ILE A 79 32.37 1.89 -3.18
CA ILE A 79 32.21 3.36 -3.26
C ILE A 79 31.40 3.74 -4.51
N ASP A 80 31.71 3.15 -5.67
CA ASP A 80 30.98 3.38 -6.91
C ASP A 80 29.49 3.02 -6.80
N ALA A 81 29.18 1.89 -6.13
CA ALA A 81 27.80 1.48 -5.86
C ALA A 81 27.09 2.45 -4.91
N LEU A 82 27.74 2.86 -3.81
CA LEU A 82 27.16 3.84 -2.88
C LEU A 82 26.95 5.23 -3.53
N ALA A 83 27.82 5.63 -4.45
CA ALA A 83 27.61 6.87 -5.22
C ALA A 83 26.34 6.79 -6.10
N ARG A 84 26.10 5.63 -6.75
CA ARG A 84 24.87 5.40 -7.51
C ARG A 84 23.64 5.38 -6.61
N ALA A 85 23.71 4.69 -5.45
CA ALA A 85 22.64 4.68 -4.46
C ALA A 85 22.28 6.11 -4.01
N THR A 86 23.29 6.91 -3.68
CA THR A 86 23.12 8.32 -3.28
C THR A 86 22.42 9.13 -4.39
N GLY A 87 22.85 9.00 -5.65
CA GLY A 87 22.23 9.70 -6.77
C GLY A 87 20.75 9.34 -6.94
N LYS A 88 20.38 8.05 -6.73
CA LYS A 88 18.98 7.62 -6.78
C LYS A 88 18.14 8.23 -5.66
N LEU A 89 18.65 8.24 -4.44
CA LEU A 89 17.97 8.84 -3.30
C LEU A 89 17.81 10.35 -3.44
N GLU A 90 18.80 11.04 -3.99
CA GLU A 90 18.72 12.49 -4.24
C GLU A 90 17.67 12.83 -5.31
N ILE A 91 17.51 11.99 -6.34
CA ILE A 91 16.43 12.15 -7.32
C ILE A 91 15.06 12.06 -6.64
N ILE A 92 14.86 11.07 -5.76
CA ILE A 92 13.60 10.92 -5.00
C ILE A 92 13.34 12.17 -4.15
N LEU A 93 14.32 12.57 -3.33
CA LEU A 93 14.20 13.74 -2.43
C LEU A 93 13.99 15.05 -3.16
N THR A 94 14.52 15.19 -4.39
CA THR A 94 14.32 16.39 -5.21
C THR A 94 12.90 16.45 -5.77
N ARG A 95 12.33 15.32 -6.16
CA ARG A 95 10.97 15.25 -6.71
C ARG A 95 9.92 15.32 -5.60
N GLU A 96 10.17 14.64 -4.49
CA GLU A 96 9.24 14.50 -3.38
C GLU A 96 9.93 14.85 -2.05
N PRO A 97 10.21 16.14 -1.80
CA PRO A 97 10.99 16.56 -0.63
C PRO A 97 10.32 16.27 0.72
N ASN A 98 9.01 16.05 0.72
CA ASN A 98 8.23 15.72 1.93
C ASN A 98 7.98 14.22 2.10
N LEU A 99 8.47 13.38 1.19
CA LEU A 99 8.29 11.93 1.27
C LEU A 99 9.16 11.36 2.39
N ALA A 100 8.53 10.83 3.43
CA ALA A 100 9.24 10.22 4.55
C ALA A 100 9.67 8.78 4.26
N LEU A 101 8.88 8.04 3.48
CA LEU A 101 9.03 6.62 3.20
C LEU A 101 8.94 6.37 1.69
N ALA A 102 9.98 5.82 1.08
CA ALA A 102 9.99 5.45 -0.33
C ALA A 102 9.71 3.95 -0.48
N PRO A 103 8.64 3.54 -1.19
CA PRO A 103 8.31 2.13 -1.35
C PRO A 103 9.37 1.41 -2.19
N VAL A 104 9.75 0.19 -1.76
CA VAL A 104 10.72 -0.68 -2.45
C VAL A 104 10.17 -2.05 -2.79
N ALA A 105 9.13 -2.50 -2.10
CA ALA A 105 8.46 -3.76 -2.41
C ALA A 105 7.02 -3.74 -1.93
N ASN A 106 6.15 -4.42 -2.68
CA ASN A 106 4.77 -4.67 -2.30
C ASN A 106 4.48 -6.16 -2.34
N SER A 107 3.71 -6.63 -1.37
CA SER A 107 3.09 -7.95 -1.42
C SER A 107 1.61 -7.83 -1.06
N VAL A 108 0.79 -8.64 -1.72
CA VAL A 108 -0.64 -8.73 -1.45
C VAL A 108 -0.92 -10.14 -0.94
N ILE A 109 -1.55 -10.21 0.21
CA ILE A 109 -1.97 -11.46 0.84
C ILE A 109 -3.49 -11.38 0.96
N GLU A 110 -4.19 -12.33 0.37
CA GLU A 110 -5.64 -12.45 0.46
C GLU A 110 -5.97 -13.60 1.41
N HIS A 111 -6.75 -13.30 2.42
CA HIS A 111 -7.41 -14.26 3.28
C HIS A 111 -8.90 -14.18 3.01
N ASP A 112 -9.52 -15.29 2.65
CA ASP A 112 -10.95 -15.34 2.42
C ASP A 112 -11.58 -16.51 3.18
N VAL A 113 -12.55 -16.18 4.02
CA VAL A 113 -13.30 -17.17 4.80
C VAL A 113 -14.43 -17.69 3.93
N LEU A 114 -14.20 -18.84 3.31
CA LEU A 114 -15.22 -19.57 2.53
C LEU A 114 -16.08 -20.42 3.48
N ALA A 115 -16.91 -19.76 4.30
CA ALA A 115 -17.74 -20.42 5.29
C ALA A 115 -19.19 -19.88 5.25
N THR A 116 -20.14 -20.68 5.68
CA THR A 116 -21.52 -20.22 5.85
C THR A 116 -21.66 -19.33 7.08
N PRO A 117 -22.68 -18.44 7.16
CA PRO A 117 -22.96 -17.68 8.38
C PRO A 117 -23.09 -18.54 9.64
N GLY A 118 -23.59 -19.79 9.49
CA GLY A 118 -23.69 -20.76 10.59
C GLY A 118 -22.33 -21.22 11.08
N ASP A 119 -21.38 -21.48 10.17
CA ASP A 119 -20.00 -21.87 10.51
C ASP A 119 -19.27 -20.73 11.22
N VAL A 120 -19.43 -19.49 10.71
CA VAL A 120 -18.84 -18.29 11.34
C VAL A 120 -19.38 -18.11 12.76
N LYS A 121 -20.71 -18.29 12.95
CA LYS A 121 -21.31 -18.21 14.28
C LYS A 121 -20.76 -19.28 15.22
N ALA A 122 -20.71 -20.54 14.78
CA ALA A 122 -20.20 -21.64 15.60
C ALA A 122 -18.72 -21.42 15.99
N LEU A 123 -17.91 -20.86 15.08
CA LEU A 123 -16.52 -20.50 15.36
C LEU A 123 -16.42 -19.34 16.36
N SER A 124 -17.30 -18.33 16.24
CA SER A 124 -17.35 -17.21 17.18
C SER A 124 -17.74 -17.67 18.59
N ASP A 125 -18.76 -18.53 18.71
CA ASP A 125 -19.18 -19.12 19.98
C ASP A 125 -18.01 -19.94 20.61
N ARG A 126 -17.25 -20.67 19.79
CA ARG A 126 -16.07 -21.42 20.25
C ARG A 126 -14.93 -20.50 20.73
N ILE A 127 -14.72 -19.36 20.09
CA ILE A 127 -13.74 -18.36 20.51
C ILE A 127 -14.13 -17.76 21.87
N GLU A 128 -15.42 -17.48 22.07
CA GLU A 128 -15.97 -16.97 23.34
C GLU A 128 -15.70 -17.99 24.46
N ASP A 129 -16.08 -19.26 24.28
CA ASP A 129 -15.81 -20.35 25.22
C ASP A 129 -14.32 -20.41 25.62
N LEU A 130 -13.43 -20.41 24.62
CA LEU A 130 -11.98 -20.47 24.87
C LEU A 130 -11.46 -19.26 25.63
N THR A 131 -12.06 -18.09 25.38
CA THR A 131 -11.70 -16.86 26.09
C THR A 131 -12.13 -16.92 27.54
N ASP A 132 -13.34 -17.41 27.80
CA ASP A 132 -13.87 -17.60 29.15
C ASP A 132 -13.09 -18.66 29.94
N GLU A 133 -12.60 -19.70 29.27
CA GLU A 133 -11.71 -20.71 29.85
C GLU A 133 -10.27 -20.20 30.07
N GLY A 134 -9.93 -18.97 29.66
CA GLY A 134 -8.58 -18.40 29.74
C GLY A 134 -7.59 -18.96 28.71
N ARG A 135 -8.05 -19.70 27.71
CA ARG A 135 -7.25 -20.33 26.64
C ARG A 135 -6.98 -19.35 25.50
N LEU A 136 -6.44 -18.18 25.82
CA LEU A 136 -6.32 -17.04 24.92
C LEU A 136 -5.50 -17.32 23.65
N GLN A 137 -4.48 -18.20 23.72
CA GLN A 137 -3.65 -18.53 22.55
C GLN A 137 -4.40 -19.39 21.52
N GLU A 138 -5.34 -20.21 22.00
CA GLU A 138 -6.19 -21.01 21.12
C GLU A 138 -7.31 -20.15 20.51
N ALA A 139 -7.93 -19.28 21.31
CA ALA A 139 -8.89 -18.30 20.84
C ALA A 139 -8.28 -17.44 19.72
N ARG A 140 -7.08 -16.90 19.92
CA ARG A 140 -6.38 -16.05 18.93
C ARG A 140 -6.18 -16.77 17.60
N ARG A 141 -5.75 -18.05 17.61
CA ARG A 141 -5.58 -18.83 16.37
C ARG A 141 -6.88 -19.02 15.59
N LEU A 142 -8.00 -19.16 16.30
CA LEU A 142 -9.31 -19.27 15.65
C LEU A 142 -9.77 -17.90 15.10
N MET A 143 -9.48 -16.80 15.81
CA MET A 143 -9.80 -15.44 15.36
C MET A 143 -9.10 -15.09 14.05
N GLU A 144 -7.82 -15.50 13.89
CA GLU A 144 -7.07 -15.31 12.65
C GLU A 144 -7.77 -15.95 11.44
N GLY A 145 -8.51 -17.04 11.64
CA GLY A 145 -9.28 -17.72 10.60
C GLY A 145 -10.62 -17.06 10.24
N LEU A 146 -11.06 -16.03 10.97
CA LEU A 146 -12.32 -15.31 10.71
C LEU A 146 -12.17 -14.06 9.83
N ALA A 147 -10.94 -13.64 9.55
CA ALA A 147 -10.70 -12.47 8.74
C ALA A 147 -10.87 -12.77 7.25
N SER A 148 -11.84 -12.10 6.59
CA SER A 148 -11.89 -12.01 5.14
C SER A 148 -11.34 -10.66 4.73
N GLU A 149 -10.07 -10.64 4.34
CA GLU A 149 -9.34 -9.40 4.10
C GLU A 149 -8.27 -9.55 3.03
N MET A 150 -7.95 -8.45 2.39
CA MET A 150 -6.76 -8.30 1.57
C MET A 150 -5.75 -7.43 2.32
N VAL A 151 -4.58 -7.98 2.63
CA VAL A 151 -3.49 -7.27 3.30
C VAL A 151 -2.47 -6.85 2.25
N ILE A 152 -2.34 -5.55 2.03
CA ILE A 152 -1.29 -4.96 1.19
C ILE A 152 -0.14 -4.57 2.11
N ARG A 153 0.97 -5.30 1.99
CA ARG A 153 2.18 -5.04 2.76
C ARG A 153 3.21 -4.34 1.89
N THR A 154 3.64 -3.15 2.31
CA THR A 154 4.62 -2.33 1.59
C THR A 154 5.88 -2.19 2.44
N SER A 155 7.04 -2.57 1.87
CA SER A 155 8.35 -2.30 2.46
C SER A 155 8.86 -0.96 1.96
N ASN A 156 9.36 -0.11 2.86
CA ASN A 156 9.72 1.27 2.57
C ASN A 156 11.11 1.61 3.10
N LEU A 157 11.89 2.36 2.31
CA LEU A 157 13.12 3.00 2.76
C LEU A 157 12.81 4.29 3.54
N PRO A 158 13.31 4.45 4.77
CA PRO A 158 13.14 5.69 5.53
C PRO A 158 14.07 6.78 5.00
N LEU A 159 13.53 7.73 4.22
CA LEU A 159 14.32 8.78 3.54
C LEU A 159 14.96 9.79 4.51
N GLY A 160 14.49 9.87 5.74
CA GLY A 160 15.09 10.75 6.75
C GLY A 160 16.43 10.25 7.30
N THR A 161 16.75 8.96 7.17
CA THR A 161 17.95 8.36 7.79
C THR A 161 18.81 7.53 6.83
N TYR A 162 18.18 6.92 5.84
CA TYR A 162 18.87 6.02 4.92
C TYR A 162 19.95 6.71 4.07
N PRO A 163 19.71 7.93 3.47
CA PRO A 163 20.73 8.63 2.71
C PRO A 163 21.99 8.98 3.51
N ASP A 164 21.82 9.36 4.77
CA ASP A 164 22.94 9.67 5.66
C ASP A 164 23.75 8.43 6.01
N ALA A 165 23.11 7.29 6.19
CA ALA A 165 23.78 6.02 6.40
C ALA A 165 24.64 5.62 5.18
N ILE A 166 24.12 5.81 3.96
CA ILE A 166 24.89 5.56 2.72
C ILE A 166 26.11 6.46 2.63
N LYS A 167 25.95 7.77 2.88
CA LYS A 167 27.06 8.76 2.87
C LYS A 167 28.12 8.40 3.95
N ARG A 168 27.69 8.01 5.14
CA ARG A 168 28.58 7.59 6.22
C ARG A 168 29.37 6.32 5.86
N ALA A 169 28.74 5.34 5.23
CA ALA A 169 29.42 4.13 4.79
C ALA A 169 30.48 4.45 3.72
N ALA A 170 30.19 5.35 2.77
CA ALA A 170 31.16 5.80 1.78
C ALA A 170 32.38 6.47 2.43
N ALA A 171 32.18 7.37 3.41
CA ALA A 171 33.27 7.99 4.16
C ALA A 171 34.15 6.95 4.92
N LEU A 172 33.54 5.93 5.52
CA LEU A 172 34.28 4.86 6.18
C LEU A 172 35.13 4.02 5.20
N LEU A 173 34.66 3.82 3.97
CA LEU A 173 35.47 3.16 2.93
C LEU A 173 36.66 4.01 2.50
N ASP A 174 36.52 5.33 2.40
CA ASP A 174 37.65 6.25 2.13
C ASP A 174 38.66 6.24 3.26
N GLU A 175 38.21 6.07 4.52
CA GLU A 175 39.06 5.89 5.70
C GLU A 175 39.69 4.48 5.81
N GLN A 176 39.53 3.60 4.82
CA GLN A 176 40.00 2.22 4.82
C GLN A 176 39.39 1.36 5.94
N LYS A 177 38.12 1.62 6.30
CA LYS A 177 37.37 0.90 7.35
C LYS A 177 36.21 0.08 6.77
N PRO A 178 36.43 -0.90 5.88
CA PRO A 178 35.37 -1.59 5.14
C PRO A 178 34.41 -2.36 6.05
N GLN A 179 34.89 -2.92 7.16
CA GLN A 179 34.04 -3.68 8.08
C GLN A 179 33.06 -2.76 8.84
N GLU A 180 33.50 -1.56 9.23
CA GLU A 180 32.62 -0.57 9.84
C GLU A 180 31.59 -0.04 8.83
N ALA A 181 32.01 0.21 7.59
CA ALA A 181 31.11 0.59 6.49
C ALA A 181 30.02 -0.47 6.27
N LYS A 182 30.39 -1.74 6.21
CA LYS A 182 29.45 -2.86 6.09
C LYS A 182 28.43 -2.88 7.23
N LEU A 183 28.87 -2.70 8.47
CA LEU A 183 27.97 -2.65 9.63
C LEU A 183 26.97 -1.51 9.53
N VAL A 184 27.40 -0.33 9.07
CA VAL A 184 26.50 0.81 8.85
C VAL A 184 25.45 0.48 7.79
N LEU A 185 25.85 -0.17 6.68
CA LEU A 185 24.91 -0.56 5.60
C LEU A 185 23.92 -1.63 6.06
N LEU A 186 24.38 -2.66 6.78
CA LEU A 186 23.51 -3.70 7.34
C LEU A 186 22.51 -3.11 8.34
N ASN A 187 22.96 -2.17 9.17
CA ASN A 187 22.06 -1.46 10.08
C ASN A 187 21.05 -0.62 9.30
N ALA A 188 21.45 0.09 8.25
CA ALA A 188 20.55 0.83 7.40
C ALA A 188 19.47 -0.07 6.76
N LEU A 189 19.85 -1.24 6.25
CA LEU A 189 18.90 -2.23 5.72
C LEU A 189 17.92 -2.75 6.78
N SER A 190 18.35 -2.84 8.05
CA SER A 190 17.47 -3.26 9.14
C SER A 190 16.42 -2.20 9.53
N THR A 191 16.56 -0.96 9.05
CA THR A 191 15.61 0.13 9.31
C THR A 191 14.48 0.22 8.29
N ILE A 192 14.38 -0.71 7.34
CA ILE A 192 13.27 -0.79 6.39
C ILE A 192 11.96 -0.91 7.16
N VAL A 193 11.03 0.01 6.85
CA VAL A 193 9.73 0.10 7.50
C VAL A 193 8.70 -0.69 6.69
N VAL A 194 8.03 -1.64 7.34
CA VAL A 194 6.90 -2.35 6.74
C VAL A 194 5.61 -1.69 7.18
N THR A 195 4.81 -1.25 6.21
CA THR A 195 3.45 -0.74 6.43
C THR A 195 2.44 -1.74 5.87
N GLU A 196 1.29 -1.87 6.55
CA GLU A 196 0.21 -2.74 6.12
C GLU A 196 -1.07 -1.94 5.94
N THR A 197 -1.75 -2.17 4.82
CA THR A 197 -3.09 -1.67 4.56
C THR A 197 -4.03 -2.86 4.48
N ILE A 198 -5.04 -2.89 5.34
CA ILE A 198 -6.02 -3.97 5.41
C ILE A 198 -7.30 -3.50 4.71
N ILE A 199 -7.73 -4.25 3.71
CA ILE A 199 -8.97 -4.04 2.97
C ILE A 199 -9.94 -5.16 3.33
N PRO A 200 -11.02 -4.90 4.09
CA PRO A 200 -11.99 -5.91 4.47
C PRO A 200 -12.83 -6.32 3.25
N LEU A 201 -12.69 -7.55 2.78
CA LEU A 201 -13.40 -8.07 1.59
C LEU A 201 -14.92 -8.00 1.71
N PRO A 202 -15.56 -8.23 2.87
CA PRO A 202 -17.00 -8.11 3.00
C PRO A 202 -17.53 -6.70 2.66
N ILE A 203 -16.79 -5.66 3.04
CA ILE A 203 -17.17 -4.26 2.74
C ILE A 203 -17.06 -4.01 1.24
N VAL A 204 -15.94 -4.38 0.62
CA VAL A 204 -15.73 -4.21 -0.83
C VAL A 204 -16.80 -4.96 -1.63
N ARG A 205 -17.16 -6.18 -1.22
CA ARG A 205 -18.21 -6.96 -1.87
C ARG A 205 -19.59 -6.33 -1.70
N ALA A 206 -19.90 -5.85 -0.49
CA ALA A 206 -21.18 -5.16 -0.24
C ALA A 206 -21.29 -3.87 -1.06
N GLU A 207 -20.23 -3.07 -1.16
CA GLU A 207 -20.19 -1.87 -2.00
C GLU A 207 -20.41 -2.22 -3.48
N ALA A 208 -19.76 -3.26 -3.99
CA ALA A 208 -19.93 -3.73 -5.35
C ALA A 208 -21.38 -4.20 -5.63
N SER A 209 -21.98 -4.95 -4.71
CA SER A 209 -23.38 -5.39 -4.81
C SER A 209 -24.36 -4.21 -4.77
N VAL A 210 -24.14 -3.24 -3.88
CA VAL A 210 -24.96 -2.02 -3.83
C VAL A 210 -24.84 -1.23 -5.13
N GLU A 211 -23.65 -1.11 -5.70
CA GLU A 211 -23.47 -0.39 -6.97
C GLU A 211 -24.11 -1.14 -8.14
N ALA A 212 -23.98 -2.46 -8.20
CA ALA A 212 -24.67 -3.29 -9.19
C ALA A 212 -26.21 -3.11 -9.09
N ALA A 213 -26.75 -3.17 -7.87
CA ALA A 213 -28.17 -2.92 -7.64
C ALA A 213 -28.59 -1.49 -8.06
N ARG A 214 -27.75 -0.48 -7.79
CA ARG A 214 -27.99 0.92 -8.16
C ARG A 214 -28.05 1.12 -9.68
N VAL A 215 -27.12 0.48 -10.42
CA VAL A 215 -27.11 0.51 -11.89
C VAL A 215 -28.43 -0.04 -12.48
N VAL A 216 -28.89 -1.17 -11.95
CA VAL A 216 -30.18 -1.76 -12.38
C VAL A 216 -31.38 -0.88 -11.95
N ALA A 217 -31.31 -0.30 -10.75
CA ALA A 217 -32.35 0.58 -10.22
C ALA A 217 -32.50 1.89 -11.03
N ALA A 218 -31.44 2.35 -11.69
CA ALA A 218 -31.44 3.56 -12.50
C ALA A 218 -32.15 3.39 -13.86
N LYS A 219 -32.53 2.19 -14.28
CA LYS A 219 -33.26 1.96 -15.54
C LYS A 219 -34.65 2.59 -15.49
N GLU A 220 -35.03 3.37 -16.52
CA GLU A 220 -36.32 4.04 -16.57
C GLU A 220 -37.52 3.06 -16.68
N ASN A 221 -37.33 1.93 -17.39
CA ASN A 221 -38.39 0.92 -17.63
C ASN A 221 -37.98 -0.41 -16.99
N ARG A 222 -37.95 -0.46 -15.66
CA ARG A 222 -37.60 -1.69 -14.93
C ARG A 222 -38.62 -2.78 -15.07
N THR A 223 -38.18 -3.96 -15.40
CA THR A 223 -38.99 -5.18 -15.45
C THR A 223 -39.06 -5.84 -14.06
N GLN A 224 -39.91 -6.86 -13.94
CA GLN A 224 -39.96 -7.70 -12.74
C GLN A 224 -38.65 -8.44 -12.53
N GLU A 225 -37.97 -8.85 -13.61
CA GLU A 225 -36.67 -9.50 -13.58
C GLU A 225 -35.59 -8.54 -13.06
N ASP A 226 -35.59 -7.27 -13.49
CA ASP A 226 -34.68 -6.25 -12.94
C ASP A 226 -34.89 -6.05 -11.43
N ASN A 227 -36.13 -6.06 -10.94
CA ASN A 227 -36.40 -5.94 -9.51
C ASN A 227 -35.96 -7.18 -8.73
N GLN A 228 -36.04 -8.38 -9.33
CA GLN A 228 -35.48 -9.61 -8.73
C GLN A 228 -33.96 -9.57 -8.70
N ALA A 229 -33.30 -9.06 -9.75
CA ALA A 229 -31.85 -8.89 -9.78
C ALA A 229 -31.38 -7.93 -8.67
N ILE A 230 -32.05 -6.78 -8.48
CA ILE A 230 -31.75 -5.87 -7.37
C ILE A 230 -31.88 -6.58 -6.02
N ALA A 231 -32.95 -7.35 -5.82
CA ALA A 231 -33.15 -8.07 -4.56
C ALA A 231 -32.08 -9.15 -4.31
N ALA A 232 -31.58 -9.79 -5.37
CA ALA A 232 -30.52 -10.78 -5.28
C ALA A 232 -29.15 -10.17 -4.93
N GLU A 233 -28.86 -8.96 -5.43
CA GLU A 233 -27.61 -8.26 -5.09
C GLU A 233 -27.58 -7.72 -3.64
N LEU A 234 -28.75 -7.55 -3.02
CA LEU A 234 -28.89 -6.98 -1.68
C LEU A 234 -29.12 -8.04 -0.58
N GLN A 235 -29.07 -9.34 -0.90
CA GLN A 235 -29.16 -10.45 0.05
C GLN A 235 -27.78 -11.00 0.43
#